data_2b8bc423adb2857a7947e590530deede
#
_entry.id   2b8bc423adb2857a7947e590530deede
#
_cell.length_a   1.000
_cell.length_b   1.000
_cell.length_c   1.000
_cell.angle_alpha   90.00
_cell.angle_beta   90.00
_cell.angle_gamma   90.00
#
_symmetry.space_group_name_H-M   'P 1'
#
loop_
_entity.id
_entity.type
_entity.pdbx_description
1 polymer ?
#
loop_
_entity_poly.entity_id
_entity_poly.type
_entity_poly.pdbx_seq_one_letter_code
_entity_poly.pdbx_strand_id
1 'polypeptide(L)'
;MQQSQIETTLQRRSDLIPNLVATVKGYANHEEKVFTEIAEARSKLAGSIKSGDMKSISEAKDTLDSALSRLLAISENYPDLKASEQFIALQDELAGTENRISVARQHYNEKVNTYNTEVQKFPTSIVAGMSGYYPLQYFEADEAAKEVPKVDFN
;
A
#
# COMPACT_ATOMS: atom_id res chain seq x y z
N MET A 1 -10.70 9.32 9.02
CA MET A 1 -11.30 8.76 7.83
C MET A 1 -10.48 7.61 7.30
N GLN A 2 -11.07 6.75 6.49
CA GLN A 2 -10.37 5.57 6.01
C GLN A 2 -9.17 5.88 5.13
N GLN A 3 -9.27 6.89 4.27
CA GLN A 3 -8.14 7.30 3.45
C GLN A 3 -6.98 7.78 4.34
N SER A 4 -7.28 8.55 5.35
CA SER A 4 -6.30 9.05 6.30
C SER A 4 -5.61 7.90 7.05
N GLN A 5 -6.38 6.89 7.42
CA GLN A 5 -5.84 5.69 8.07
C GLN A 5 -4.90 4.92 7.15
N ILE A 6 -5.27 4.80 5.87
CA ILE A 6 -4.43 4.15 4.88
C ILE A 6 -3.11 4.92 4.75
N GLU A 7 -3.19 6.24 4.61
CA GLU A 7 -2.00 7.07 4.45
C GLU A 7 -1.09 7.01 5.67
N THR A 8 -1.67 7.07 6.86
CA THR A 8 -0.90 6.99 8.10
C THR A 8 -0.18 5.64 8.21
N THR A 9 -0.88 4.56 7.91
CA THR A 9 -0.29 3.23 7.99
C THR A 9 0.78 3.02 6.94
N LEU A 10 0.58 3.55 5.73
CA LEU A 10 1.59 3.50 4.67
C LEU A 10 2.83 4.31 5.05
N GLN A 11 2.64 5.45 5.70
CA GLN A 11 3.76 6.25 6.19
C GLN A 11 4.56 5.46 7.23
N ARG A 12 3.87 4.80 8.15
CA ARG A 12 4.56 3.96 9.13
C ARG A 12 5.31 2.82 8.46
N ARG A 13 4.71 2.17 7.48
CA ARG A 13 5.37 1.11 6.71
C ARG A 13 6.64 1.66 6.05
N SER A 14 6.54 2.82 5.45
CA SER A 14 7.68 3.47 4.80
C SER A 14 8.77 3.82 5.81
N ASP A 15 8.39 4.21 7.02
CA ASP A 15 9.35 4.59 8.06
C ASP A 15 10.11 3.40 8.64
N LEU A 16 9.57 2.19 8.53
CA LEU A 16 10.26 0.98 8.99
C LEU A 16 11.34 0.53 8.01
N ILE A 17 11.25 0.94 6.77
CA ILE A 17 12.12 0.44 5.71
C ILE A 17 13.59 0.84 5.87
N PRO A 18 13.95 2.07 6.27
CA PRO A 18 15.36 2.38 6.47
C PRO A 18 16.04 1.46 7.48
N ASN A 19 15.33 1.09 8.54
CA ASN A 19 15.87 0.17 9.55
C ASN A 19 16.03 -1.22 8.97
N LEU A 20 15.07 -1.66 8.17
CA LEU A 20 15.15 -2.95 7.49
C LEU A 20 16.34 -2.99 6.54
N VAL A 21 16.47 -1.96 5.70
CA VAL A 21 17.59 -1.87 4.75
C VAL A 21 18.93 -1.86 5.48
N ALA A 22 19.04 -1.08 6.55
CA ALA A 22 20.27 -1.01 7.32
C ALA A 22 20.62 -2.38 7.91
N THR A 23 19.63 -3.10 8.41
CA THR A 23 19.84 -4.45 8.96
C THR A 23 20.33 -5.40 7.87
N VAL A 24 19.67 -5.38 6.70
CA VAL A 24 20.06 -6.26 5.60
C VAL A 24 21.45 -5.92 5.09
N LYS A 25 21.80 -4.63 5.01
CA LYS A 25 23.14 -4.21 4.57
C LYS A 25 24.25 -4.75 5.45
N GLY A 26 23.96 -4.97 6.72
CA GLY A 26 24.95 -5.56 7.63
C GLY A 26 25.36 -6.97 7.24
N TYR A 27 24.54 -7.67 6.47
CA TYR A 27 24.77 -9.05 6.07
C TYR A 27 24.93 -9.20 4.56
N ALA A 28 24.36 -8.34 3.77
CA ALA A 28 24.26 -8.47 2.31
C ALA A 28 24.52 -7.13 1.64
N ASN A 29 25.73 -6.59 1.82
CA ASN A 29 26.06 -5.24 1.38
C ASN A 29 26.35 -5.11 -0.12
N HIS A 30 26.29 -6.20 -0.87
CA HIS A 30 26.52 -6.18 -2.32
C HIS A 30 25.23 -6.05 -3.14
N GLU A 31 24.10 -5.87 -2.50
CA GLU A 31 22.80 -5.84 -3.16
C GLU A 31 22.33 -4.41 -3.43
N GLU A 32 23.22 -3.59 -3.95
CA GLU A 32 22.95 -2.15 -4.15
C GLU A 32 21.78 -1.86 -5.05
N LYS A 33 21.58 -2.68 -6.09
CA LYS A 33 20.48 -2.47 -7.02
C LYS A 33 19.12 -2.51 -6.30
N VAL A 34 18.94 -3.49 -5.43
CA VAL A 34 17.69 -3.62 -4.67
C VAL A 34 17.53 -2.48 -3.68
N PHE A 35 18.60 -2.09 -3.01
CA PHE A 35 18.56 -0.96 -2.08
C PHE A 35 18.15 0.33 -2.80
N THR A 36 18.69 0.55 -3.99
CA THR A 36 18.34 1.71 -4.81
C THR A 36 16.87 1.68 -5.24
N GLU A 37 16.39 0.51 -5.67
CA GLU A 37 14.99 0.33 -6.04
C GLU A 37 14.06 0.66 -4.88
N ILE A 38 14.41 0.23 -3.67
CA ILE A 38 13.62 0.51 -2.47
C ILE A 38 13.60 2.00 -2.17
N ALA A 39 14.75 2.65 -2.24
CA ALA A 39 14.85 4.08 -1.98
C ALA A 39 13.99 4.88 -2.96
N GLU A 40 14.04 4.52 -4.24
CA GLU A 40 13.22 5.17 -5.27
C GLU A 40 11.74 4.93 -5.03
N ALA A 41 11.37 3.70 -4.68
CA ALA A 41 9.98 3.35 -4.43
C ALA A 41 9.43 4.10 -3.21
N ARG A 42 10.24 4.25 -2.15
CA ARG A 42 9.84 5.02 -0.98
C ARG A 42 9.59 6.48 -1.34
N SER A 43 10.47 7.05 -2.14
CA SER A 43 10.36 8.44 -2.59
C SER A 43 9.07 8.64 -3.39
N LYS A 44 8.79 7.69 -4.27
CA LYS A 44 7.57 7.73 -5.09
C LYS A 44 6.31 7.64 -4.21
N LEU A 45 6.33 6.76 -3.21
CA LEU A 45 5.20 6.61 -2.30
C LEU A 45 4.98 7.89 -1.50
N ALA A 46 6.05 8.50 -0.99
CA ALA A 46 5.94 9.75 -0.24
C ALA A 46 5.30 10.85 -1.10
N GLY A 47 5.70 10.96 -2.35
CA GLY A 47 5.10 11.92 -3.28
C GLY A 47 3.63 11.63 -3.54
N SER A 48 3.26 10.35 -3.68
CA SER A 48 1.88 9.96 -3.90
C SER A 48 1.00 10.26 -2.68
N ILE A 49 1.50 9.98 -1.48
CA ILE A 49 0.78 10.30 -0.25
C ILE A 49 0.54 11.80 -0.16
N LYS A 50 1.55 12.59 -0.49
CA LYS A 50 1.45 14.04 -0.45
C LYS A 50 0.41 14.56 -1.43
N SER A 51 0.27 13.93 -2.59
CA SER A 51 -0.73 14.32 -3.58
C SER A 51 -2.15 13.96 -3.16
N GLY A 52 -2.32 12.94 -2.33
CA GLY A 52 -3.63 12.50 -1.87
C GLY A 52 -4.42 11.69 -2.89
N ASP A 53 -3.83 11.37 -4.04
CA ASP A 53 -4.52 10.58 -5.08
C ASP A 53 -4.40 9.09 -4.76
N MET A 54 -5.53 8.46 -4.43
CA MET A 54 -5.56 7.06 -4.01
C MET A 54 -5.04 6.10 -5.07
N LYS A 55 -5.26 6.39 -6.34
CA LYS A 55 -4.74 5.54 -7.39
C LYS A 55 -3.21 5.57 -7.43
N SER A 56 -2.64 6.77 -7.34
CA SER A 56 -1.18 6.93 -7.29
C SER A 56 -0.59 6.25 -6.05
N ILE A 57 -1.27 6.38 -4.91
CA ILE A 57 -0.85 5.75 -3.66
C ILE A 57 -0.84 4.24 -3.81
N SER A 58 -1.89 3.67 -4.40
CA SER A 58 -2.01 2.24 -4.60
C SER A 58 -0.88 1.72 -5.51
N GLU A 59 -0.62 2.41 -6.61
CA GLU A 59 0.43 2.03 -7.54
C GLU A 59 1.81 2.13 -6.90
N ALA A 60 2.05 3.19 -6.14
CA ALA A 60 3.33 3.39 -5.47
C ALA A 60 3.55 2.34 -4.38
N LYS A 61 2.50 1.97 -3.66
CA LYS A 61 2.56 0.89 -2.68
C LYS A 61 2.94 -0.43 -3.34
N ASP A 62 2.31 -0.75 -4.47
CA ASP A 62 2.60 -1.98 -5.19
C ASP A 62 4.06 -2.02 -5.64
N THR A 63 4.59 -0.91 -6.12
CA THR A 63 5.99 -0.81 -6.52
C THR A 63 6.91 -1.06 -5.34
N LEU A 64 6.60 -0.45 -4.20
CA LEU A 64 7.41 -0.64 -2.99
C LEU A 64 7.34 -2.07 -2.49
N ASP A 65 6.15 -2.67 -2.49
CA ASP A 65 5.97 -4.05 -2.05
C ASP A 65 6.74 -5.03 -2.94
N SER A 66 6.80 -4.77 -4.25
CA SER A 66 7.61 -5.58 -5.17
C SER A 66 9.09 -5.50 -4.83
N ALA A 67 9.59 -4.30 -4.55
CA ALA A 67 10.99 -4.12 -4.19
C ALA A 67 11.31 -4.81 -2.85
N LEU A 68 10.40 -4.72 -1.88
CA LEU A 68 10.55 -5.40 -0.60
C LEU A 68 10.55 -6.92 -0.77
N SER A 69 9.72 -7.45 -1.66
CA SER A 69 9.70 -8.88 -1.94
C SER A 69 11.05 -9.35 -2.48
N ARG A 70 11.66 -8.57 -3.35
CA ARG A 70 12.99 -8.89 -3.86
C ARG A 70 14.04 -8.88 -2.75
N LEU A 71 13.94 -7.90 -1.85
CA LEU A 71 14.85 -7.83 -0.71
C LEU A 71 14.71 -9.06 0.19
N LEU A 72 13.48 -9.47 0.47
CA LEU A 72 13.21 -10.64 1.31
C LEU A 72 13.67 -11.93 0.63
N ALA A 73 13.54 -12.02 -0.70
CA ALA A 73 14.06 -13.15 -1.45
C ALA A 73 15.58 -13.26 -1.34
N ILE A 74 16.27 -12.13 -1.37
CA ILE A 74 17.72 -12.09 -1.19
C ILE A 74 18.10 -12.59 0.20
N SER A 75 17.33 -12.22 1.22
CA SER A 75 17.62 -12.61 2.61
C SER A 75 17.63 -14.13 2.80
N GLU A 76 16.96 -14.87 1.92
CA GLU A 76 16.96 -16.33 1.99
C GLU A 76 18.35 -16.93 1.79
N ASN A 77 19.27 -16.20 1.18
CA ASN A 77 20.63 -16.64 0.95
C ASN A 77 21.58 -16.28 2.10
N TYR A 78 21.05 -15.65 3.15
CA TYR A 78 21.86 -15.19 4.28
C TYR A 78 21.25 -15.71 5.59
N PRO A 79 21.65 -16.93 6.00
CA PRO A 79 21.05 -17.55 7.19
C PRO A 79 21.22 -16.72 8.48
N ASP A 80 22.35 -16.04 8.62
CA ASP A 80 22.58 -15.20 9.79
C ASP A 80 21.62 -14.01 9.85
N LEU A 81 21.31 -13.45 8.69
CA LEU A 81 20.33 -12.38 8.60
C LEU A 81 18.93 -12.89 8.98
N LYS A 82 18.55 -14.03 8.45
CA LYS A 82 17.24 -14.62 8.76
C LYS A 82 17.08 -14.93 10.24
N ALA A 83 18.17 -15.24 10.92
CA ALA A 83 18.17 -15.54 12.35
C ALA A 83 18.26 -14.27 13.21
N SER A 84 18.49 -13.12 12.62
CA SER A 84 18.64 -11.86 13.35
C SER A 84 17.31 -11.49 14.02
N GLU A 85 17.37 -11.22 15.32
CA GLU A 85 16.16 -10.80 16.05
C GLU A 85 15.62 -9.49 15.51
N GLN A 86 16.51 -8.58 15.14
CA GLN A 86 16.10 -7.28 14.59
C GLN A 86 15.38 -7.45 13.24
N PHE A 87 15.91 -8.33 12.39
CA PHE A 87 15.30 -8.60 11.10
C PHE A 87 13.91 -9.22 11.27
N ILE A 88 13.80 -10.19 12.17
CA ILE A 88 12.52 -10.85 12.45
C ILE A 88 11.50 -9.84 12.99
N ALA A 89 11.93 -9.01 13.95
CA ALA A 89 11.03 -8.00 14.53
C ALA A 89 10.55 -7.01 13.47
N LEU A 90 11.43 -6.58 12.58
CA LEU A 90 11.05 -5.65 11.51
C LEU A 90 10.10 -6.29 10.51
N GLN A 91 10.31 -7.57 10.19
CA GLN A 91 9.37 -8.28 9.33
C GLN A 91 8.00 -8.41 9.97
N ASP A 92 7.95 -8.69 11.27
CA ASP A 92 6.70 -8.79 12.01
C ASP A 92 5.97 -7.45 12.01
N GLU A 93 6.69 -6.35 12.19
CA GLU A 93 6.07 -5.03 12.14
C GLU A 93 5.55 -4.70 10.75
N LEU A 94 6.30 -5.05 9.72
CA LEU A 94 5.85 -4.85 8.33
C LEU A 94 4.58 -5.66 8.04
N ALA A 95 4.53 -6.91 8.51
CA ALA A 95 3.34 -7.73 8.37
C ALA A 95 2.15 -7.10 9.09
N GLY A 96 2.38 -6.52 10.27
CA GLY A 96 1.35 -5.81 11.01
C GLY A 96 0.81 -4.60 10.24
N THR A 97 1.70 -3.84 9.60
CA THR A 97 1.25 -2.71 8.79
C THR A 97 0.45 -3.19 7.59
N GLU A 98 0.84 -4.29 6.96
CA GLU A 98 0.09 -4.83 5.82
C GLU A 98 -1.31 -5.24 6.23
N ASN A 99 -1.45 -5.90 7.38
CA ASN A 99 -2.77 -6.26 7.89
C ASN A 99 -3.63 -5.03 8.16
N ARG A 100 -3.05 -3.98 8.75
CA ARG A 100 -3.80 -2.74 9.00
C ARG A 100 -4.19 -2.04 7.71
N ILE A 101 -3.31 -2.07 6.71
CA ILE A 101 -3.62 -1.50 5.40
C ILE A 101 -4.76 -2.26 4.75
N SER A 102 -4.74 -3.59 4.82
CA SER A 102 -5.81 -4.41 4.25
C SER A 102 -7.16 -4.11 4.89
N VAL A 103 -7.20 -3.99 6.21
CA VAL A 103 -8.44 -3.66 6.91
C VAL A 103 -8.92 -2.25 6.55
N ALA A 104 -8.01 -1.28 6.57
CA ALA A 104 -8.36 0.10 6.24
C ALA A 104 -8.83 0.23 4.80
N ARG A 105 -8.18 -0.48 3.87
CA ARG A 105 -8.58 -0.50 2.48
C ARG A 105 -9.97 -1.09 2.30
N GLN A 106 -10.24 -2.18 3.02
CA GLN A 106 -11.56 -2.81 2.98
C GLN A 106 -12.64 -1.84 3.44
N HIS A 107 -12.41 -1.16 4.57
CA HIS A 107 -13.34 -0.16 5.08
C HIS A 107 -13.52 0.99 4.12
N TYR A 108 -12.43 1.46 3.51
CA TYR A 108 -12.48 2.53 2.53
C TYR A 108 -13.34 2.12 1.33
N ASN A 109 -13.10 0.93 0.79
CA ASN A 109 -13.83 0.45 -0.37
C ASN A 109 -15.31 0.22 -0.06
N GLU A 110 -15.61 -0.23 1.15
CA GLU A 110 -17.00 -0.37 1.58
C GLU A 110 -17.71 0.99 1.59
N LYS A 111 -17.03 2.02 2.09
CA LYS A 111 -17.60 3.36 2.10
C LYS A 111 -17.78 3.93 0.72
N VAL A 112 -16.82 3.70 -0.17
CA VAL A 112 -16.93 4.12 -1.57
C VAL A 112 -18.11 3.43 -2.23
N ASN A 113 -18.26 2.13 -2.00
CA ASN A 113 -19.37 1.38 -2.55
C ASN A 113 -20.72 1.90 -2.04
N THR A 114 -20.82 2.18 -0.75
CA THR A 114 -22.03 2.74 -0.17
C THR A 114 -22.35 4.10 -0.77
N TYR A 115 -21.35 4.97 -0.88
CA TYR A 115 -21.52 6.28 -1.48
C TYR A 115 -21.99 6.16 -2.93
N ASN A 116 -21.36 5.33 -3.72
CA ASN A 116 -21.72 5.15 -5.13
C ASN A 116 -23.12 4.59 -5.27
N THR A 117 -23.52 3.69 -4.40
CA THR A 117 -24.88 3.15 -4.39
C THR A 117 -25.90 4.24 -4.11
N GLU A 118 -25.62 5.09 -3.14
CA GLU A 118 -26.53 6.19 -2.79
C GLU A 118 -26.68 7.18 -3.94
N VAL A 119 -25.58 7.57 -4.59
CA VAL A 119 -25.67 8.54 -5.69
C VAL A 119 -26.32 7.96 -6.94
N GLN A 120 -26.40 6.64 -7.04
CA GLN A 120 -27.03 5.98 -8.19
C GLN A 120 -28.50 5.66 -7.97
N LYS A 121 -29.03 5.82 -6.77
CA LYS A 121 -30.44 5.60 -6.47
C LYS A 121 -31.29 6.73 -7.02
N PHE A 122 -32.43 6.36 -7.58
CA PHE A 122 -33.42 7.35 -7.98
C PHE A 122 -34.28 7.72 -6.76
N PRO A 123 -34.56 9.01 -6.49
CA PRO A 123 -34.15 10.20 -7.26
C PRO A 123 -32.76 10.72 -6.90
N THR A 124 -32.06 10.05 -6.01
CA THR A 124 -30.75 10.48 -5.53
C THR A 124 -29.75 10.66 -6.67
N SER A 125 -29.74 9.73 -7.62
CA SER A 125 -28.80 9.81 -8.72
C SER A 125 -29.03 11.05 -9.60
N ILE A 126 -30.29 11.46 -9.76
CA ILE A 126 -30.61 12.68 -10.52
C ILE A 126 -30.09 13.90 -9.79
N VAL A 127 -30.36 13.98 -8.48
CA VAL A 127 -29.90 15.10 -7.66
C VAL A 127 -28.38 15.15 -7.65
N ALA A 128 -27.72 14.01 -7.47
CA ALA A 128 -26.28 13.94 -7.45
C ALA A 128 -25.67 14.39 -8.78
N GLY A 129 -26.26 13.97 -9.89
CA GLY A 129 -25.80 14.38 -11.21
C GLY A 129 -25.89 15.88 -11.42
N MET A 130 -27.01 16.48 -10.99
CA MET A 130 -27.23 17.92 -11.10
C MET A 130 -26.29 18.71 -10.21
N SER A 131 -25.89 18.13 -9.09
CA SER A 131 -24.99 18.79 -8.14
C SER A 131 -23.51 18.54 -8.43
N GLY A 132 -23.21 17.74 -9.42
CA GLY A 132 -21.84 17.47 -9.80
C GLY A 132 -21.15 16.37 -9.00
N TYR A 133 -21.93 15.54 -8.34
CA TYR A 133 -21.37 14.39 -7.62
C TYR A 133 -21.02 13.26 -8.58
N TYR A 134 -19.91 12.59 -8.32
CA TYR A 134 -19.44 11.47 -9.12
C TYR A 134 -19.04 10.31 -8.22
N PRO A 135 -19.13 9.07 -8.72
CA PRO A 135 -18.64 7.94 -7.93
C PRO A 135 -17.17 8.10 -7.56
N LEU A 136 -16.86 7.72 -6.34
CA LEU A 136 -15.50 7.78 -5.83
C LEU A 136 -14.66 6.67 -6.44
N GLN A 137 -13.38 6.93 -6.56
CA GLN A 137 -12.43 5.97 -7.08
C GLN A 137 -12.09 4.93 -6.01
N TYR A 138 -12.08 3.67 -6.40
CA TYR A 138 -11.73 2.60 -5.47
C TYR A 138 -10.21 2.54 -5.28
N PHE A 139 -9.80 2.19 -4.07
CA PHE A 139 -8.40 1.96 -3.75
C PHE A 139 -8.03 0.54 -4.20
N GLU A 140 -7.11 0.44 -5.14
CA GLU A 140 -6.64 -0.85 -5.63
C GLU A 140 -5.51 -1.36 -4.75
N ALA A 141 -5.52 -2.66 -4.46
CA ALA A 141 -4.52 -3.25 -3.58
C ALA A 141 -3.32 -3.76 -4.36
N ASP A 142 -3.47 -4.90 -5.00
CA ASP A 142 -2.42 -5.55 -5.76
C ASP A 142 -3.01 -6.08 -7.06
N GLU A 143 -2.18 -6.71 -7.88
CA GLU A 143 -2.64 -7.22 -9.17
C GLU A 143 -3.78 -8.21 -9.06
N ALA A 144 -3.72 -9.10 -8.08
CA ALA A 144 -4.75 -10.12 -7.92
C ALA A 144 -6.08 -9.50 -7.50
N ALA A 145 -6.05 -8.47 -6.65
CA ALA A 145 -7.26 -7.82 -6.17
C ALA A 145 -7.90 -6.91 -7.21
N LYS A 146 -7.12 -6.37 -8.14
CA LYS A 146 -7.63 -5.43 -9.13
C LYS A 146 -8.68 -6.00 -10.05
N GLU A 147 -8.50 -7.24 -10.46
CA GLU A 147 -9.41 -7.86 -11.42
C GLU A 147 -10.77 -8.18 -10.83
N VAL A 148 -10.77 -8.69 -9.58
CA VAL A 148 -12.00 -9.11 -8.93
C VAL A 148 -12.92 -7.93 -8.62
N PRO A 149 -12.42 -6.85 -7.98
CA PRO A 149 -13.31 -5.72 -7.67
C PRO A 149 -13.92 -5.04 -8.88
N LYS A 150 -13.21 -4.99 -9.99
CA LYS A 150 -13.72 -4.33 -11.20
C LYS A 150 -14.96 -5.01 -11.76
N VAL A 151 -15.02 -6.32 -11.66
CA VAL A 151 -16.18 -7.08 -12.15
C VAL A 151 -17.38 -6.82 -11.26
N ASP A 152 -17.18 -6.74 -9.96
CA ASP A 152 -18.25 -6.62 -8.99
C ASP A 152 -18.92 -5.25 -8.97
N PHE A 153 -18.22 -4.22 -9.42
CA PHE A 153 -18.71 -2.85 -9.31
C PHE A 153 -19.50 -2.39 -10.51
N ASN A 154 -19.69 -3.23 -11.48
CA ASN A 154 -20.53 -2.94 -12.64
C ASN A 154 -21.91 -3.59 -12.48
#